data_74621a53533abf638a3b76d0feb28044
#
_entry.id   74621a53533abf638a3b76d0feb28044
#
_cell.length_a   1.000
_cell.length_b   1.000
_cell.length_c   1.000
_cell.angle_alpha   90.00
_cell.angle_beta   90.00
_cell.angle_gamma   90.00
#
_symmetry.space_group_name_H-M   'P 1'
#
loop_
_entity.id
_entity.type
_entity.pdbx_description
1 polymer ?
#
loop_
_entity_poly.entity_id
_entity_poly.type
_entity_poly.pdbx_seq_one_letter_code
_entity_poly.pdbx_strand_id
1 'polypeptide(L)'
;MNNVAGIQAADLGFFVAVATAGSLSAAARDLGITTAAVSKRLALMESRLGLPLLVRTTRRSGVTPEGEVLLERARAILGEIDDLRQLLGRAKDSPSGLLRVNATLGFGRMHVAPVISDYCKRHPEVEVQLQLSADPPALVDDAFDVCVRFGAPPDARCVARLLAPNRRLLCASPRYLREHGVPQTPADLARHSCIGIRQGSDAYGVWRLAPARRTRAKQAGGAGHAARAETIRVRGNLTTNDGEIAVSWALDGHGIVMRAEWDIQRYLASGRLVPVLPNYTTPEADIYAVYHPRHQMVSRVRSFVDFLGERFRELGRRS
;
A
#
# COMPACT_ATOMS: atom_id res chain seq x y z
N MET A 1 -15.43 35.32 23.90
CA MET A 1 -15.61 33.87 23.90
C MET A 1 -16.32 33.50 22.59
N ASN A 2 -15.56 33.12 21.57
CA ASN A 2 -16.12 32.72 20.28
C ASN A 2 -16.87 31.40 20.46
N ASN A 3 -18.20 31.50 20.40
CA ASN A 3 -19.07 30.32 20.30
C ASN A 3 -18.88 29.73 18.88
N VAL A 4 -17.91 28.85 18.72
CA VAL A 4 -17.81 27.96 17.55
C VAL A 4 -19.01 27.03 17.69
N ALA A 5 -20.13 27.40 17.03
CA ALA A 5 -21.31 26.56 16.92
C ALA A 5 -20.88 25.25 16.28
N GLY A 6 -20.64 24.23 17.10
CA GLY A 6 -19.93 23.03 16.75
C GLY A 6 -20.62 22.26 15.63
N ILE A 7 -19.87 21.86 14.63
CA ILE A 7 -20.28 20.84 13.66
C ILE A 7 -20.54 19.56 14.44
N GLN A 8 -21.73 18.98 14.30
CA GLN A 8 -22.09 17.71 14.91
C GLN A 8 -21.83 16.55 13.93
N ALA A 9 -21.64 15.35 14.43
CA ALA A 9 -21.49 14.14 13.60
C ALA A 9 -22.66 13.97 12.61
N ALA A 10 -23.88 14.36 13.02
CA ALA A 10 -25.05 14.35 12.15
C ALA A 10 -24.96 15.34 10.98
N ASP A 11 -24.22 16.46 11.13
CA ASP A 11 -23.99 17.42 10.05
C ASP A 11 -22.92 16.90 9.09
N LEU A 12 -21.90 16.22 9.61
CA LEU A 12 -20.89 15.56 8.78
C LEU A 12 -21.52 14.46 7.90
N GLY A 13 -22.34 13.58 8.49
CA GLY A 13 -23.08 12.54 7.76
C GLY A 13 -24.01 13.11 6.69
N PHE A 14 -24.72 14.17 7.01
CA PHE A 14 -25.56 14.91 6.06
C PHE A 14 -24.72 15.45 4.90
N PHE A 15 -23.61 16.11 5.18
CA PHE A 15 -22.77 16.69 4.13
C PHE A 15 -22.16 15.63 3.22
N VAL A 16 -21.67 14.51 3.78
CA VAL A 16 -21.16 13.37 3.00
C VAL A 16 -22.23 12.86 2.04
N ALA A 17 -23.47 12.64 2.51
CA ALA A 17 -24.57 12.19 1.67
C ALA A 17 -24.86 13.17 0.52
N VAL A 18 -24.89 14.49 0.81
CA VAL A 18 -25.16 15.53 -0.20
C VAL A 18 -24.04 15.64 -1.23
N ALA A 19 -22.78 15.60 -0.78
CA ALA A 19 -21.61 15.71 -1.68
C ALA A 19 -21.47 14.48 -2.59
N THR A 20 -21.89 13.30 -2.11
CA THR A 20 -21.75 12.03 -2.86
C THR A 20 -22.91 11.80 -3.84
N ALA A 21 -24.12 12.31 -3.56
CA ALA A 21 -25.31 12.06 -4.36
C ALA A 21 -25.34 12.78 -5.74
N GLY A 22 -24.38 13.69 -6.02
CA GLY A 22 -24.26 14.39 -7.29
C GLY A 22 -25.35 15.42 -7.59
N SER A 23 -26.49 15.42 -6.85
CA SER A 23 -27.53 16.44 -6.89
C SER A 23 -28.31 16.51 -5.58
N LEU A 24 -28.85 17.70 -5.26
CA LEU A 24 -29.68 17.88 -4.06
C LEU A 24 -30.94 17.02 -4.06
N SER A 25 -31.52 16.77 -5.25
CA SER A 25 -32.69 15.89 -5.37
C SER A 25 -32.37 14.42 -5.15
N ALA A 26 -31.19 13.95 -5.55
CA ALA A 26 -30.72 12.61 -5.24
C ALA A 26 -30.44 12.47 -3.74
N ALA A 27 -29.70 13.42 -3.15
CA ALA A 27 -29.47 13.47 -1.72
C ALA A 27 -30.76 13.46 -0.89
N ALA A 28 -31.78 14.18 -1.36
CA ALA A 28 -33.09 14.24 -0.70
C ALA A 28 -33.76 12.87 -0.65
N ARG A 29 -33.70 12.10 -1.74
CA ARG A 29 -34.23 10.74 -1.79
C ARG A 29 -33.47 9.80 -0.86
N ASP A 30 -32.13 9.86 -0.90
CA ASP A 30 -31.27 9.00 -0.06
C ASP A 30 -31.45 9.29 1.45
N LEU A 31 -31.68 10.57 1.79
CA LEU A 31 -31.88 11.00 3.17
C LEU A 31 -33.36 10.89 3.64
N GLY A 32 -34.31 10.56 2.74
CA GLY A 32 -35.72 10.47 3.08
C GLY A 32 -36.37 11.81 3.46
N ILE A 33 -35.85 12.95 2.90
CA ILE A 33 -36.34 14.30 3.19
C ILE A 33 -36.60 15.07 1.88
N THR A 34 -37.23 16.27 1.97
CA THR A 34 -37.50 17.08 0.79
C THR A 34 -36.24 17.80 0.31
N THR A 35 -36.18 18.09 -1.01
CA THR A 35 -35.06 18.88 -1.60
C THR A 35 -34.94 20.26 -0.94
N ALA A 36 -36.08 20.89 -0.58
CA ALA A 36 -36.08 22.15 0.14
C ALA A 36 -35.44 22.03 1.55
N ALA A 37 -35.68 20.93 2.24
CA ALA A 37 -35.07 20.68 3.53
C ALA A 37 -33.55 20.45 3.40
N VAL A 38 -33.09 19.71 2.38
CA VAL A 38 -31.65 19.53 2.07
C VAL A 38 -31.01 20.90 1.81
N SER A 39 -31.63 21.73 0.92
CA SER A 39 -31.10 23.06 0.59
C SER A 39 -31.01 23.98 1.81
N LYS A 40 -32.03 23.97 2.66
CA LYS A 40 -32.07 24.78 3.90
C LYS A 40 -30.99 24.32 4.89
N ARG A 41 -30.86 23.01 5.11
CA ARG A 41 -29.86 22.47 6.04
C ARG A 41 -28.44 22.72 5.57
N LEU A 42 -28.17 22.56 4.26
CA LEU A 42 -26.89 22.90 3.65
C LEU A 42 -26.56 24.40 3.82
N ALA A 43 -27.50 25.31 3.48
CA ALA A 43 -27.29 26.73 3.64
C ALA A 43 -27.00 27.13 5.10
N LEU A 44 -27.67 26.50 6.06
CA LEU A 44 -27.41 26.71 7.48
C LEU A 44 -25.99 26.23 7.87
N MET A 45 -25.52 25.09 7.32
CA MET A 45 -24.19 24.58 7.56
C MET A 45 -23.12 25.51 6.96
N GLU A 46 -23.30 25.95 5.71
CA GLU A 46 -22.42 26.92 5.05
C GLU A 46 -22.37 28.26 5.80
N SER A 47 -23.51 28.73 6.28
CA SER A 47 -23.59 29.97 7.10
C SER A 47 -22.83 29.82 8.43
N ARG A 48 -22.91 28.67 9.12
CA ARG A 48 -22.19 28.42 10.36
C ARG A 48 -20.68 28.36 10.15
N LEU A 49 -20.26 27.80 9.03
CA LEU A 49 -18.84 27.69 8.67
C LEU A 49 -18.28 28.98 8.06
N GLY A 50 -19.15 29.87 7.56
CA GLY A 50 -18.74 31.08 6.83
C GLY A 50 -18.17 30.81 5.44
N LEU A 51 -18.35 29.57 4.91
CA LEU A 51 -17.74 29.11 3.66
C LEU A 51 -18.79 28.38 2.79
N PRO A 52 -18.80 28.57 1.46
CA PRO A 52 -19.60 27.75 0.56
C PRO A 52 -18.95 26.36 0.42
N LEU A 53 -19.75 25.31 0.53
CA LEU A 53 -19.29 23.92 0.41
C LEU A 53 -19.62 23.31 -0.95
N LEU A 54 -20.67 23.82 -1.62
CA LEU A 54 -21.06 23.38 -2.95
C LEU A 54 -21.12 24.58 -3.94
N VAL A 55 -20.65 24.31 -5.15
CA VAL A 55 -20.84 25.25 -6.28
C VAL A 55 -22.20 24.99 -6.87
N ARG A 56 -23.07 26.01 -6.80
CA ARG A 56 -24.41 25.97 -7.39
C ARG A 56 -24.32 26.33 -8.89
N THR A 57 -24.21 25.34 -9.76
CA THR A 57 -24.49 25.55 -11.17
C THR A 57 -25.86 24.96 -11.50
N THR A 58 -26.56 25.54 -12.48
CA THR A 58 -27.94 25.17 -12.84
C THR A 58 -28.11 23.74 -13.35
N ARG A 59 -27.02 22.98 -13.54
CA ARG A 59 -27.03 21.59 -14.08
C ARG A 59 -26.25 20.56 -13.30
N ARG A 60 -25.29 20.92 -12.44
CA ARG A 60 -24.54 20.01 -11.56
C ARG A 60 -24.10 20.74 -10.30
N SER A 61 -24.27 20.14 -9.14
CA SER A 61 -23.62 20.57 -7.90
C SER A 61 -22.22 20.00 -7.85
N GLY A 62 -21.20 20.84 -7.94
CA GLY A 62 -19.82 20.48 -7.66
C GLY A 62 -19.47 20.79 -6.21
N VAL A 63 -18.49 20.11 -5.65
CA VAL A 63 -17.94 20.42 -4.32
C VAL A 63 -16.92 21.54 -4.47
N THR A 64 -16.89 22.51 -3.56
CA THR A 64 -15.84 23.55 -3.53
C THR A 64 -14.53 22.96 -3.01
N PRO A 65 -13.36 23.63 -3.18
CA PRO A 65 -12.11 23.18 -2.55
C PRO A 65 -12.23 23.01 -1.02
N GLU A 66 -12.94 23.90 -0.35
CA GLU A 66 -13.23 23.82 1.10
C GLU A 66 -14.17 22.66 1.41
N GLY A 67 -15.15 22.42 0.53
CA GLY A 67 -16.05 21.28 0.61
C GLY A 67 -15.32 19.94 0.44
N GLU A 68 -14.31 19.85 -0.45
CA GLU A 68 -13.47 18.64 -0.60
C GLU A 68 -12.70 18.34 0.69
N VAL A 69 -12.09 19.36 1.30
CA VAL A 69 -11.40 19.23 2.59
C VAL A 69 -12.37 18.75 3.66
N LEU A 70 -13.57 19.34 3.74
CA LEU A 70 -14.58 18.93 4.70
C LEU A 70 -15.06 17.50 4.44
N LEU A 71 -15.27 17.11 3.18
CA LEU A 71 -15.71 15.78 2.78
C LEU A 71 -14.72 14.70 3.23
N GLU A 72 -13.43 14.93 2.96
CA GLU A 72 -12.36 14.03 3.39
C GLU A 72 -12.33 13.89 4.91
N ARG A 73 -12.33 14.99 5.66
CA ARG A 73 -12.29 15.00 7.11
C ARG A 73 -13.57 14.43 7.74
N ALA A 74 -14.74 14.76 7.16
CA ALA A 74 -16.00 14.20 7.63
C ALA A 74 -16.05 12.68 7.54
N ARG A 75 -15.60 12.11 6.42
CA ARG A 75 -15.49 10.65 6.26
C ARG A 75 -14.56 10.01 7.29
N ALA A 76 -13.42 10.67 7.57
CA ALA A 76 -12.49 10.21 8.59
C ALA A 76 -13.13 10.16 9.99
N ILE A 77 -13.74 11.27 10.42
CA ILE A 77 -14.38 11.39 11.76
C ILE A 77 -15.55 10.41 11.89
N LEU A 78 -16.38 10.27 10.87
CA LEU A 78 -17.49 9.31 10.90
C LEU A 78 -16.98 7.87 11.00
N GLY A 79 -15.87 7.55 10.30
CA GLY A 79 -15.18 6.27 10.43
C GLY A 79 -14.70 6.00 11.86
N GLU A 80 -14.09 6.99 12.53
CA GLU A 80 -13.65 6.87 13.93
C GLU A 80 -14.82 6.65 14.90
N ILE A 81 -15.97 7.30 14.65
CA ILE A 81 -17.20 7.08 15.45
C ILE A 81 -17.70 5.64 15.26
N ASP A 82 -17.67 5.12 14.04
CA ASP A 82 -18.08 3.74 13.77
C ASP A 82 -17.09 2.73 14.38
N ASP A 83 -15.79 3.02 14.35
CA ASP A 83 -14.77 2.23 15.02
C ASP A 83 -15.03 2.17 16.54
N LEU A 84 -15.33 3.32 17.16
CA LEU A 84 -15.68 3.37 18.57
C LEU A 84 -16.91 2.53 18.89
N ARG A 85 -17.94 2.57 18.03
CA ARG A 85 -19.14 1.75 18.19
C ARG A 85 -18.83 0.26 18.12
N GLN A 86 -17.93 -0.14 17.20
CA GLN A 86 -17.47 -1.53 17.08
C GLN A 86 -16.68 -1.98 18.31
N LEU A 87 -15.76 -1.15 18.79
CA LEU A 87 -14.99 -1.40 20.01
C LEU A 87 -15.89 -1.59 21.24
N LEU A 88 -17.01 -0.88 21.32
CA LEU A 88 -17.98 -0.99 22.42
C LEU A 88 -18.96 -2.17 22.24
N GLY A 89 -18.75 -3.05 21.27
CA GLY A 89 -19.59 -4.24 21.03
C GLY A 89 -21.01 -3.93 20.58
N ARG A 90 -21.30 -2.71 20.11
CA ARG A 90 -22.64 -2.26 19.68
C ARG A 90 -22.88 -2.37 18.18
N ALA A 91 -21.87 -2.76 17.39
CA ALA A 91 -22.00 -2.91 15.95
C ALA A 91 -22.09 -4.39 15.53
N LYS A 92 -22.74 -4.63 14.39
CA LYS A 92 -22.76 -5.95 13.75
C LYS A 92 -21.33 -6.36 13.38
N ASP A 93 -21.00 -7.66 13.49
CA ASP A 93 -19.70 -8.24 13.08
C ASP A 93 -19.38 -8.09 11.59
N SER A 94 -20.27 -7.50 10.80
CA SER A 94 -20.09 -7.29 9.37
C SER A 94 -19.18 -6.11 9.11
N PRO A 95 -18.09 -6.30 8.33
CA PRO A 95 -17.20 -5.20 7.97
C PRO A 95 -17.93 -4.16 7.10
N SER A 96 -17.80 -2.88 7.46
CA SER A 96 -18.43 -1.75 6.76
C SER A 96 -17.61 -0.46 6.93
N GLY A 97 -17.89 0.53 6.08
CA GLY A 97 -17.26 1.84 6.10
C GLY A 97 -15.96 1.93 5.29
N LEU A 98 -15.25 3.06 5.40
CA LEU A 98 -14.07 3.37 4.61
C LEU A 98 -12.82 2.67 5.16
N LEU A 99 -12.14 1.92 4.29
CA LEU A 99 -10.85 1.27 4.54
C LEU A 99 -9.76 1.92 3.67
N ARG A 100 -8.81 2.58 4.30
CA ARG A 100 -7.67 3.22 3.63
C ARG A 100 -6.49 2.26 3.58
N VAL A 101 -6.08 1.88 2.37
CA VAL A 101 -4.99 0.93 2.14
C VAL A 101 -3.85 1.62 1.40
N ASN A 102 -2.63 1.46 1.90
CA ASN A 102 -1.42 1.84 1.17
C ASN A 102 -0.64 0.59 0.74
N ALA A 103 -0.05 0.66 -0.45
CA ALA A 103 0.88 -0.37 -0.94
C ALA A 103 1.95 0.26 -1.83
N THR A 104 3.07 -0.47 -2.05
CA THR A 104 4.10 -0.01 -2.99
C THR A 104 3.61 -0.07 -4.43
N LEU A 105 4.10 0.85 -5.29
CA LEU A 105 3.61 1.09 -6.66
C LEU A 105 3.33 -0.19 -7.47
N GLY A 106 4.36 -0.91 -7.90
CA GLY A 106 4.21 -2.09 -8.75
C GLY A 106 3.51 -3.25 -8.04
N PHE A 107 3.94 -3.58 -6.81
CA PHE A 107 3.35 -4.66 -6.04
C PHE A 107 1.88 -4.40 -5.69
N GLY A 108 1.56 -3.18 -5.31
CA GLY A 108 0.18 -2.77 -5.04
C GLY A 108 -0.72 -2.95 -6.25
N ARG A 109 -0.25 -2.54 -7.44
CA ARG A 109 -0.99 -2.68 -8.69
C ARG A 109 -1.19 -4.15 -9.09
N MET A 110 -0.13 -4.95 -9.01
CA MET A 110 -0.15 -6.32 -9.52
C MET A 110 -0.79 -7.32 -8.57
N HIS A 111 -0.62 -7.13 -7.26
CA HIS A 111 -0.98 -8.14 -6.26
C HIS A 111 -2.04 -7.68 -5.26
N VAL A 112 -2.03 -6.41 -4.82
CA VAL A 112 -2.97 -5.91 -3.81
C VAL A 112 -4.30 -5.49 -4.43
N ALA A 113 -4.28 -4.74 -5.53
CA ALA A 113 -5.49 -4.24 -6.17
C ALA A 113 -6.46 -5.34 -6.64
N PRO A 114 -6.01 -6.48 -7.22
CA PRO A 114 -6.91 -7.61 -7.52
C PRO A 114 -7.56 -8.20 -6.27
N VAL A 115 -6.82 -8.31 -5.17
CA VAL A 115 -7.36 -8.82 -3.90
C VAL A 115 -8.39 -7.86 -3.32
N ILE A 116 -8.16 -6.55 -3.40
CA ILE A 116 -9.15 -5.54 -3.00
C ILE A 116 -10.43 -5.68 -3.83
N SER A 117 -10.32 -5.87 -5.15
CA SER A 117 -11.49 -6.07 -6.01
C SER A 117 -12.35 -7.26 -5.57
N ASP A 118 -11.71 -8.38 -5.22
CA ASP A 118 -12.42 -9.57 -4.73
C ASP A 118 -13.00 -9.35 -3.33
N TYR A 119 -12.29 -8.61 -2.47
CA TYR A 119 -12.75 -8.26 -1.14
C TYR A 119 -14.02 -7.39 -1.17
N CYS A 120 -14.05 -6.35 -2.01
CA CYS A 120 -15.23 -5.49 -2.16
C CYS A 120 -16.46 -6.22 -2.70
N LYS A 121 -16.28 -7.22 -3.57
CA LYS A 121 -17.39 -8.09 -4.02
C LYS A 121 -17.99 -8.89 -2.86
N ARG A 122 -17.15 -9.34 -1.92
CA ARG A 122 -17.57 -10.12 -0.76
C ARG A 122 -18.16 -9.26 0.37
N HIS A 123 -17.70 -8.01 0.45
CA HIS A 123 -18.09 -7.05 1.49
C HIS A 123 -18.52 -5.72 0.86
N PRO A 124 -19.75 -5.65 0.28
CA PRO A 124 -20.22 -4.48 -0.47
C PRO A 124 -20.41 -3.23 0.38
N GLU A 125 -20.51 -3.39 1.72
CA GLU A 125 -20.61 -2.27 2.67
C GLU A 125 -19.25 -1.62 2.99
N VAL A 126 -18.13 -2.18 2.46
CA VAL A 126 -16.79 -1.60 2.65
C VAL A 126 -16.41 -0.79 1.42
N GLU A 127 -16.15 0.48 1.62
CA GLU A 127 -15.51 1.36 0.62
C GLU A 127 -13.99 1.26 0.79
N VAL A 128 -13.24 0.91 -0.26
CA VAL A 128 -11.77 0.83 -0.19
C VAL A 128 -11.13 1.93 -0.98
N GLN A 129 -10.24 2.67 -0.32
CA GLN A 129 -9.39 3.68 -0.92
C GLN A 129 -7.93 3.15 -0.97
N LEU A 130 -7.46 2.79 -2.17
CA LEU A 130 -6.09 2.34 -2.38
C LEU A 130 -5.20 3.48 -2.84
N GLN A 131 -4.16 3.76 -2.08
CA GLN A 131 -3.10 4.69 -2.48
C GLN A 131 -1.79 3.92 -2.68
N LEU A 132 -1.15 4.15 -3.82
CA LEU A 132 0.15 3.57 -4.14
C LEU A 132 1.25 4.60 -3.94
N SER A 133 2.35 4.20 -3.31
CA SER A 133 3.50 5.08 -3.07
C SER A 133 4.83 4.35 -3.27
N ALA A 134 5.87 5.10 -3.64
CA ALA A 134 7.22 4.55 -3.71
C ALA A 134 7.76 4.23 -2.31
N ASP A 135 7.43 5.10 -1.37
CA ASP A 135 7.84 5.01 0.03
C ASP A 135 6.63 4.70 0.91
N PRO A 136 6.71 3.70 1.79
CA PRO A 136 5.67 3.47 2.76
C PRO A 136 5.50 4.71 3.65
N PRO A 137 4.28 5.23 3.81
CA PRO A 137 4.05 6.35 4.71
C PRO A 137 4.40 5.98 6.15
N ALA A 138 4.76 6.97 6.94
CA ALA A 138 4.89 6.80 8.36
C ALA A 138 3.52 6.39 8.94
N LEU A 139 3.45 5.25 9.63
CA LEU A 139 2.22 4.74 10.22
C LEU A 139 1.70 5.60 11.40
N VAL A 140 2.48 6.61 11.77
CA VAL A 140 2.13 7.57 12.84
C VAL A 140 1.06 8.57 12.38
N ASP A 141 0.93 8.78 11.07
CA ASP A 141 0.12 9.89 10.53
C ASP A 141 -1.37 9.57 10.35
N ASP A 142 -1.85 8.39 10.80
CA ASP A 142 -3.26 7.96 10.70
C ASP A 142 -3.89 8.09 9.29
N ALA A 143 -3.06 8.28 8.28
CA ALA A 143 -3.51 8.42 6.90
C ALA A 143 -4.06 7.12 6.32
N PHE A 144 -3.61 5.97 6.86
CA PHE A 144 -3.97 4.64 6.37
C PHE A 144 -4.32 3.68 7.50
N ASP A 145 -5.33 2.85 7.26
CA ASP A 145 -5.73 1.78 8.17
C ASP A 145 -4.81 0.57 8.04
N VAL A 146 -4.37 0.25 6.80
CA VAL A 146 -3.48 -0.88 6.49
C VAL A 146 -2.43 -0.47 5.46
N CYS A 147 -1.15 -0.77 5.74
CA CYS A 147 -0.06 -0.63 4.78
C CYS A 147 0.49 -2.01 4.41
N VAL A 148 0.51 -2.34 3.11
CA VAL A 148 1.15 -3.57 2.59
C VAL A 148 2.55 -3.22 2.12
N ARG A 149 3.57 -3.83 2.76
CA ARG A 149 4.97 -3.47 2.54
C ARG A 149 5.93 -4.64 2.59
N PHE A 150 7.12 -4.43 2.05
CA PHE A 150 8.24 -5.38 2.13
C PHE A 150 9.09 -5.12 3.38
N GLY A 151 9.48 -6.21 4.05
CA GLY A 151 10.27 -6.17 5.27
C GLY A 151 9.45 -5.81 6.52
N ALA A 152 9.91 -6.25 7.66
CA ALA A 152 9.30 -5.92 8.94
C ALA A 152 9.36 -4.41 9.19
N PRO A 153 8.31 -3.80 9.77
CA PRO A 153 8.35 -2.39 10.10
C PRO A 153 9.41 -2.12 11.17
N PRO A 154 10.14 -0.99 11.08
CA PRO A 154 11.13 -0.63 12.08
C PRO A 154 10.51 -0.19 13.42
N ASP A 155 9.20 0.10 13.45
CA ASP A 155 8.51 0.63 14.60
C ASP A 155 7.76 -0.48 15.36
N ALA A 156 8.19 -0.75 16.60
CA ALA A 156 7.55 -1.72 17.49
C ALA A 156 6.12 -1.32 17.93
N ARG A 157 5.70 -0.09 17.67
CA ARG A 157 4.35 0.41 17.98
C ARG A 157 3.28 -0.03 16.99
N CYS A 158 3.69 -0.71 15.91
CA CYS A 158 2.77 -1.20 14.89
C CYS A 158 2.58 -2.71 15.00
N VAL A 159 1.40 -3.17 14.62
CA VAL A 159 1.15 -4.60 14.40
C VAL A 159 1.60 -4.95 12.99
N ALA A 160 2.44 -5.96 12.87
CA ALA A 160 2.89 -6.50 11.59
C ALA A 160 2.41 -7.94 11.45
N ARG A 161 1.59 -8.20 10.45
CA ARG A 161 1.15 -9.55 10.10
C ARG A 161 1.85 -10.01 8.84
N LEU A 162 2.57 -11.12 8.93
CA LEU A 162 3.18 -11.76 7.78
C LEU A 162 2.09 -12.25 6.82
N LEU A 163 2.12 -11.79 5.58
CA LEU A 163 1.21 -12.20 4.51
C LEU A 163 1.82 -13.34 3.68
N ALA A 164 3.08 -13.16 3.27
CA ALA A 164 3.81 -14.16 2.51
C ALA A 164 5.32 -14.01 2.67
N PRO A 165 6.08 -15.10 2.61
CA PRO A 165 7.52 -15.04 2.46
C PRO A 165 7.87 -14.45 1.10
N ASN A 166 8.95 -13.69 1.06
CA ASN A 166 9.49 -13.15 -0.18
C ASN A 166 10.98 -12.87 -0.03
N ARG A 167 11.70 -12.99 -1.12
CA ARG A 167 13.11 -12.62 -1.22
C ARG A 167 13.32 -11.68 -2.40
N ARG A 168 14.38 -10.90 -2.36
CA ARG A 168 14.83 -10.15 -3.51
C ARG A 168 15.89 -10.96 -4.25
N LEU A 169 15.81 -10.93 -5.58
CA LEU A 169 16.78 -11.58 -6.46
C LEU A 169 17.44 -10.52 -7.33
N LEU A 170 18.71 -10.75 -7.64
CA LEU A 170 19.39 -10.04 -8.71
C LEU A 170 19.09 -10.79 -10.01
N CYS A 171 18.69 -10.07 -11.04
CA CYS A 171 18.42 -10.67 -12.35
C CYS A 171 18.75 -9.71 -13.48
N ALA A 172 18.97 -10.27 -14.67
CA ALA A 172 19.17 -9.53 -15.91
C ALA A 172 18.58 -10.31 -17.09
N SER A 173 18.42 -9.65 -18.24
CA SER A 173 18.03 -10.37 -19.45
C SER A 173 19.20 -11.21 -19.98
N PRO A 174 18.90 -12.36 -20.63
CA PRO A 174 19.93 -13.17 -21.30
C PRO A 174 20.75 -12.37 -22.32
N ARG A 175 20.12 -11.39 -23.00
CA ARG A 175 20.80 -10.50 -23.95
C ARG A 175 21.91 -9.71 -23.26
N TYR A 176 21.58 -9.03 -22.15
CA TYR A 176 22.56 -8.25 -21.39
C TYR A 176 23.75 -9.11 -20.95
N LEU A 177 23.48 -10.31 -20.44
CA LEU A 177 24.53 -11.20 -19.93
C LEU A 177 25.42 -11.78 -21.03
N ARG A 178 24.91 -11.97 -22.27
CA ARG A 178 25.75 -12.36 -23.43
C ARG A 178 26.70 -11.23 -23.84
N GLU A 179 26.24 -9.99 -23.75
CA GLU A 179 27.02 -8.83 -24.17
C GLU A 179 28.06 -8.37 -23.14
N HIS A 180 27.75 -8.56 -21.84
CA HIS A 180 28.56 -8.00 -20.73
C HIS A 180 29.16 -9.05 -19.79
N GLY A 181 28.88 -10.34 -20.03
CA GLY A 181 29.30 -11.42 -19.14
C GLY A 181 28.35 -11.64 -17.94
N VAL A 182 28.58 -12.72 -17.22
CA VAL A 182 27.80 -13.09 -16.03
C VAL A 182 28.66 -12.83 -14.78
N PRO A 183 28.22 -11.95 -13.85
CA PRO A 183 28.97 -11.71 -12.62
C PRO A 183 29.04 -13.00 -11.77
N GLN A 184 30.23 -13.33 -11.30
CA GLN A 184 30.49 -14.53 -10.46
C GLN A 184 30.57 -14.18 -8.97
N THR A 185 30.99 -12.96 -8.67
CA THR A 185 31.12 -12.43 -7.30
C THR A 185 30.39 -11.09 -7.16
N PRO A 186 30.03 -10.69 -5.94
CA PRO A 186 29.49 -9.36 -5.71
C PRO A 186 30.38 -8.21 -6.20
N ALA A 187 31.69 -8.36 -6.14
CA ALA A 187 32.66 -7.37 -6.63
C ALA A 187 32.56 -7.12 -8.14
N ASP A 188 32.11 -8.13 -8.90
CA ASP A 188 31.95 -8.00 -10.36
C ASP A 188 30.86 -7.00 -10.73
N LEU A 189 29.89 -6.76 -9.84
CA LEU A 189 28.82 -5.76 -10.06
C LEU A 189 29.36 -4.35 -10.30
N ALA A 190 30.56 -4.04 -9.85
CA ALA A 190 31.21 -2.75 -10.12
C ALA A 190 31.49 -2.51 -11.63
N ARG A 191 31.55 -3.59 -12.42
CA ARG A 191 31.77 -3.56 -13.88
C ARG A 191 30.49 -3.70 -14.69
N HIS A 192 29.34 -3.90 -14.01
CA HIS A 192 28.04 -4.03 -14.66
C HIS A 192 27.21 -2.75 -14.49
N SER A 193 26.36 -2.48 -15.47
CA SER A 193 25.29 -1.51 -15.31
C SER A 193 24.22 -2.09 -14.37
N CYS A 194 23.91 -1.37 -13.31
CA CYS A 194 22.91 -1.76 -12.32
C CYS A 194 21.78 -0.75 -12.31
N ILE A 195 20.55 -1.22 -12.49
CA ILE A 195 19.35 -0.38 -12.49
C ILE A 195 18.99 -0.03 -11.05
N GLY A 196 18.98 1.25 -10.75
CA GLY A 196 18.67 1.77 -9.41
C GLY A 196 17.17 1.88 -9.15
N ILE A 197 16.75 1.48 -7.95
CA ILE A 197 15.40 1.74 -7.48
C ILE A 197 15.50 2.59 -6.21
N ARG A 198 14.86 3.76 -6.23
CA ARG A 198 14.78 4.65 -5.07
C ARG A 198 13.49 4.32 -4.30
N GLN A 199 13.65 3.77 -3.11
CA GLN A 199 12.55 3.49 -2.17
C GLN A 199 13.02 3.84 -0.76
N GLY A 200 12.28 4.71 -0.10
CA GLY A 200 12.60 5.15 1.26
C GLY A 200 13.88 5.98 1.37
N SER A 201 14.42 6.00 2.57
CA SER A 201 15.66 6.69 2.93
C SER A 201 16.92 5.87 2.64
N ASP A 202 16.80 4.69 2.05
CA ASP A 202 17.95 3.84 1.77
C ASP A 202 18.95 4.51 0.82
N ALA A 203 20.23 4.33 1.12
CA ALA A 203 21.30 4.93 0.34
C ALA A 203 21.24 4.41 -1.10
N TYR A 204 21.05 5.34 -2.05
CA TYR A 204 21.00 5.06 -3.48
C TYR A 204 22.26 4.33 -3.96
N GLY A 205 22.06 3.31 -4.78
CA GLY A 205 23.17 2.58 -5.36
C GLY A 205 23.98 1.71 -4.38
N VAL A 206 23.37 1.34 -3.26
CA VAL A 206 23.98 0.45 -2.27
C VAL A 206 23.20 -0.83 -2.15
N TRP A 207 23.82 -1.96 -2.49
CA TRP A 207 23.24 -3.28 -2.32
C TRP A 207 23.96 -4.05 -1.20
N ARG A 208 23.18 -4.78 -0.40
CA ARG A 208 23.72 -5.64 0.65
C ARG A 208 23.51 -7.09 0.24
N LEU A 209 24.62 -7.85 0.14
CA LEU A 209 24.61 -9.26 -0.28
C LEU A 209 25.34 -10.08 0.77
N ALA A 210 24.79 -11.24 1.12
CA ALA A 210 25.44 -12.20 2.00
C ALA A 210 25.51 -13.55 1.29
N PRO A 211 26.56 -14.36 1.48
CA PRO A 211 26.60 -15.71 0.97
C PRO A 211 25.39 -16.52 1.44
N ALA A 212 24.72 -17.22 0.52
CA ALA A 212 23.61 -18.09 0.87
C ALA A 212 24.11 -19.23 1.77
N ARG A 213 23.46 -19.45 2.91
CA ARG A 213 23.77 -20.56 3.79
C ARG A 213 23.50 -21.88 3.05
N ARG A 214 24.54 -22.69 2.82
CA ARG A 214 24.35 -24.05 2.31
C ARG A 214 23.55 -24.83 3.34
N THR A 215 22.39 -25.35 2.95
CA THR A 215 21.42 -26.08 3.79
C THR A 215 21.99 -27.33 4.48
N ARG A 216 23.23 -27.70 4.21
CA ARG A 216 23.90 -28.88 4.77
C ARG A 216 24.55 -28.71 6.16
N ALA A 217 24.59 -27.47 6.72
CA ALA A 217 25.28 -27.23 8.01
C ALA A 217 24.37 -27.38 9.25
N LYS A 218 23.16 -27.91 9.12
CA LYS A 218 22.27 -28.15 10.28
C LYS A 218 22.63 -29.39 11.13
N GLN A 219 23.66 -30.16 10.75
CA GLN A 219 24.05 -31.40 11.45
C GLN A 219 25.40 -31.36 12.17
N ALA A 220 26.12 -30.25 12.13
CA ALA A 220 27.34 -30.12 12.93
C ALA A 220 27.17 -28.90 13.84
N GLY A 221 27.09 -29.15 15.17
CA GLY A 221 26.91 -28.11 16.21
C GLY A 221 28.13 -27.21 16.39
N GLY A 222 28.51 -26.53 15.31
CA GLY A 222 29.53 -25.49 15.35
C GLY A 222 28.84 -24.10 15.25
N ALA A 223 29.15 -23.22 16.21
CA ALA A 223 28.83 -21.81 16.17
C ALA A 223 29.54 -21.17 14.95
N GLY A 224 28.98 -21.41 13.75
CA GLY A 224 29.47 -20.83 12.53
C GLY A 224 29.12 -19.31 12.54
N HIS A 225 30.16 -18.48 12.50
CA HIS A 225 30.03 -17.04 12.30
C HIS A 225 29.08 -16.78 11.14
N ALA A 226 28.00 -16.04 11.37
CA ALA A 226 27.12 -15.58 10.31
C ALA A 226 27.98 -14.82 9.31
N ALA A 227 28.07 -15.32 8.07
CA ALA A 227 28.85 -14.64 7.03
C ALA A 227 28.33 -13.21 6.90
N ARG A 228 29.22 -12.27 7.11
CA ARG A 228 28.90 -10.83 7.18
C ARG A 228 28.39 -10.38 5.80
N ALA A 229 27.27 -9.70 5.79
CA ALA A 229 26.75 -9.12 4.55
C ALA A 229 27.74 -8.09 4.01
N GLU A 230 28.09 -8.23 2.74
CA GLU A 230 28.90 -7.25 2.02
C GLU A 230 28.03 -6.11 1.52
N THR A 231 28.52 -4.90 1.69
CA THR A 231 27.87 -3.69 1.17
C THR A 231 28.57 -3.27 -0.11
N ILE A 232 27.86 -3.28 -1.22
CA ILE A 232 28.41 -3.03 -2.54
C ILE A 232 27.80 -1.77 -3.12
N ARG A 233 28.65 -0.87 -3.56
CA ARG A 233 28.22 0.30 -4.34
C ARG A 233 28.06 -0.13 -5.80
N VAL A 234 26.84 -0.04 -6.30
CA VAL A 234 26.50 -0.31 -7.67
C VAL A 234 26.27 0.98 -8.44
N ARG A 235 26.53 0.96 -9.76
CA ARG A 235 26.39 2.11 -10.64
C ARG A 235 25.59 1.73 -11.87
N GLY A 236 24.89 2.70 -12.44
CA GLY A 236 24.16 2.58 -13.68
C GLY A 236 23.61 3.94 -14.08
N ASN A 237 23.16 4.05 -15.30
CA ASN A 237 22.62 5.28 -15.89
C ASN A 237 21.10 5.38 -15.77
N LEU A 238 20.42 4.35 -15.24
CA LEU A 238 18.96 4.31 -15.10
C LEU A 238 18.55 4.17 -13.64
N THR A 239 17.64 5.03 -13.25
CA THR A 239 17.07 5.05 -11.89
C THR A 239 15.61 5.40 -11.93
N THR A 240 14.81 4.72 -11.13
CA THR A 240 13.37 4.97 -10.98
C THR A 240 12.94 4.75 -9.53
N ASN A 241 11.74 5.19 -9.18
CA ASN A 241 11.05 4.84 -7.95
C ASN A 241 9.98 3.76 -8.17
N ASP A 242 9.79 3.31 -9.43
CA ASP A 242 8.83 2.27 -9.80
C ASP A 242 9.55 0.99 -10.22
N GLY A 243 9.27 -0.08 -9.48
CA GLY A 243 9.90 -1.38 -9.73
C GLY A 243 9.49 -2.03 -11.04
N GLU A 244 8.32 -1.74 -11.62
CA GLU A 244 7.92 -2.27 -12.92
C GLU A 244 8.72 -1.63 -14.06
N ILE A 245 8.97 -0.33 -13.97
CA ILE A 245 9.86 0.38 -14.90
C ILE A 245 11.26 -0.23 -14.85
N ALA A 246 11.79 -0.47 -13.65
CA ALA A 246 13.10 -1.09 -13.49
C ALA A 246 13.17 -2.50 -14.12
N VAL A 247 12.11 -3.29 -13.97
CA VAL A 247 12.00 -4.62 -14.60
C VAL A 247 11.94 -4.49 -16.13
N SER A 248 11.18 -3.53 -16.67
CA SER A 248 11.12 -3.27 -18.11
C SER A 248 12.50 -2.96 -18.68
N TRP A 249 13.25 -2.07 -18.05
CA TRP A 249 14.62 -1.76 -18.47
C TRP A 249 15.57 -2.97 -18.40
N ALA A 250 15.41 -3.83 -17.38
CA ALA A 250 16.20 -5.06 -17.30
C ALA A 250 15.87 -6.04 -18.43
N LEU A 251 14.59 -6.16 -18.80
CA LEU A 251 14.13 -6.96 -19.94
C LEU A 251 14.68 -6.43 -21.28
N ASP A 252 14.77 -5.11 -21.40
CA ASP A 252 15.33 -4.43 -22.58
C ASP A 252 16.87 -4.50 -22.66
N GLY A 253 17.52 -5.08 -21.62
CA GLY A 253 18.96 -5.32 -21.63
C GLY A 253 19.81 -4.15 -21.10
N HIS A 254 19.24 -3.25 -20.32
CA HIS A 254 19.99 -2.10 -19.80
C HIS A 254 20.85 -2.42 -18.56
N GLY A 255 20.69 -3.60 -17.94
CA GLY A 255 21.50 -3.93 -16.78
C GLY A 255 20.91 -4.97 -15.84
N ILE A 256 21.53 -5.08 -14.67
CA ILE A 256 21.12 -5.96 -13.57
C ILE A 256 20.17 -5.18 -12.67
N VAL A 257 19.08 -5.80 -12.25
CA VAL A 257 18.12 -5.24 -11.29
C VAL A 257 17.98 -6.14 -10.08
N MET A 258 17.75 -5.54 -8.89
CA MET A 258 17.37 -6.27 -7.67
C MET A 258 15.86 -6.11 -7.47
N ARG A 259 15.10 -7.24 -7.47
CA ARG A 259 13.63 -7.21 -7.35
C ARG A 259 13.08 -8.29 -6.45
N ALA A 260 11.90 -8.01 -5.88
CA ALA A 260 11.09 -9.01 -5.21
C ALA A 260 10.78 -10.17 -6.17
N GLU A 261 10.95 -11.40 -5.71
CA GLU A 261 10.72 -12.61 -6.53
C GLU A 261 9.28 -12.65 -7.04
N TRP A 262 8.30 -12.24 -6.23
CA TRP A 262 6.90 -12.12 -6.62
C TRP A 262 6.67 -11.27 -7.88
N ASP A 263 7.41 -10.18 -8.02
CA ASP A 263 7.24 -9.25 -9.15
C ASP A 263 7.83 -9.81 -10.46
N ILE A 264 8.85 -10.66 -10.37
CA ILE A 264 9.64 -11.12 -11.53
C ILE A 264 9.42 -12.59 -11.88
N GLN A 265 8.69 -13.35 -11.09
CA GLN A 265 8.51 -14.79 -11.23
C GLN A 265 8.08 -15.21 -12.64
N ARG A 266 7.12 -14.50 -13.25
CA ARG A 266 6.68 -14.77 -14.64
C ARG A 266 7.80 -14.62 -15.66
N TYR A 267 8.74 -13.73 -15.39
CA TYR A 267 9.90 -13.51 -16.30
C TYR A 267 11.01 -14.52 -16.08
N LEU A 268 11.17 -14.97 -14.83
CA LEU A 268 12.08 -16.08 -14.52
C LEU A 268 11.57 -17.40 -15.13
N ALA A 269 10.28 -17.71 -14.96
CA ALA A 269 9.65 -18.90 -15.54
C ALA A 269 9.72 -18.93 -17.07
N SER A 270 9.59 -17.78 -17.72
CA SER A 270 9.70 -17.66 -19.20
C SER A 270 11.13 -17.51 -19.71
N GLY A 271 12.15 -17.48 -18.85
CA GLY A 271 13.55 -17.28 -19.22
C GLY A 271 13.89 -15.88 -19.76
N ARG A 272 12.94 -14.92 -19.69
CA ARG A 272 13.16 -13.53 -20.12
C ARG A 272 14.08 -12.76 -19.16
N LEU A 273 14.09 -13.15 -17.90
CA LEU A 273 15.09 -12.78 -16.91
C LEU A 273 15.73 -14.04 -16.35
N VAL A 274 17.01 -13.97 -16.04
CA VAL A 274 17.75 -15.04 -15.37
C VAL A 274 18.39 -14.50 -14.10
N PRO A 275 18.41 -15.30 -13.01
CA PRO A 275 19.05 -14.89 -11.78
C PRO A 275 20.57 -14.76 -11.98
N VAL A 276 21.16 -13.75 -11.37
CA VAL A 276 22.61 -13.59 -11.23
C VAL A 276 23.01 -13.68 -9.78
N LEU A 277 24.21 -14.13 -9.49
CA LEU A 277 24.72 -14.37 -8.13
C LEU A 277 23.77 -15.24 -7.28
N PRO A 278 23.33 -16.43 -7.75
CA PRO A 278 22.33 -17.24 -7.06
C PRO A 278 22.80 -17.77 -5.68
N ASN A 279 24.11 -17.76 -5.44
CA ASN A 279 24.72 -18.16 -4.18
C ASN A 279 24.75 -17.04 -3.13
N TYR A 280 24.13 -15.90 -3.42
CA TYR A 280 24.05 -14.78 -2.51
C TYR A 280 22.59 -14.46 -2.17
N THR A 281 22.37 -14.01 -0.95
CA THR A 281 21.07 -13.57 -0.43
C THR A 281 21.08 -12.05 -0.22
N THR A 282 19.93 -11.47 -0.35
CA THR A 282 19.66 -10.08 -0.02
C THR A 282 19.03 -9.97 1.37
N PRO A 283 18.91 -8.78 1.98
CA PRO A 283 18.13 -8.59 3.20
C PRO A 283 16.70 -9.11 3.04
N GLU A 284 16.14 -9.58 4.15
CA GLU A 284 14.75 -10.06 4.21
C GLU A 284 13.79 -9.03 3.61
N ALA A 285 12.85 -9.55 2.85
CA ALA A 285 11.87 -8.74 2.14
C ALA A 285 10.48 -9.38 2.15
N ASP A 286 10.18 -10.13 3.22
CA ASP A 286 8.87 -10.72 3.41
C ASP A 286 7.77 -9.66 3.35
N ILE A 287 6.57 -10.05 2.95
CA ILE A 287 5.44 -9.18 2.72
C ILE A 287 4.61 -9.14 4.00
N TYR A 288 4.39 -7.94 4.50
CA TYR A 288 3.61 -7.69 5.71
C TYR A 288 2.43 -6.76 5.44
N ALA A 289 1.31 -7.04 6.11
CA ALA A 289 0.28 -6.06 6.40
C ALA A 289 0.64 -5.41 7.74
N VAL A 290 0.77 -4.10 7.73
CA VAL A 290 1.15 -3.31 8.91
C VAL A 290 0.06 -2.30 9.20
N TYR A 291 -0.35 -2.21 10.45
CA TYR A 291 -1.42 -1.33 10.90
C TYR A 291 -1.22 -0.93 12.37
N HIS A 292 -1.89 0.14 12.80
CA HIS A 292 -1.82 0.58 14.18
C HIS A 292 -2.59 -0.38 15.12
N PRO A 293 -2.13 -0.67 16.36
CA PRO A 293 -2.81 -1.56 17.31
C PRO A 293 -4.29 -1.22 17.55
N ARG A 294 -4.64 0.06 17.56
CA ARG A 294 -6.03 0.51 17.71
C ARG A 294 -6.97 -0.03 16.62
N HIS A 295 -6.46 -0.25 15.40
CA HIS A 295 -7.23 -0.78 14.28
C HIS A 295 -7.39 -2.30 14.32
N GLN A 296 -6.70 -3.01 15.22
CA GLN A 296 -6.76 -4.47 15.32
C GLN A 296 -8.18 -4.98 15.64
N MET A 297 -8.94 -4.22 16.40
CA MET A 297 -10.32 -4.58 16.77
C MET A 297 -11.37 -4.12 15.76
N VAL A 298 -11.00 -3.28 14.79
CA VAL A 298 -11.90 -2.76 13.77
C VAL A 298 -12.23 -3.86 12.76
N SER A 299 -13.51 -4.20 12.61
CA SER A 299 -13.95 -5.38 11.85
C SER A 299 -13.51 -5.34 10.38
N ARG A 300 -13.57 -4.18 9.69
CA ARG A 300 -13.11 -4.05 8.31
C ARG A 300 -11.61 -4.24 8.15
N VAL A 301 -10.79 -3.78 9.12
CA VAL A 301 -9.32 -3.96 9.09
C VAL A 301 -8.99 -5.42 9.32
N ARG A 302 -9.54 -6.03 10.37
CA ARG A 302 -9.33 -7.45 10.71
C ARG A 302 -9.72 -8.35 9.53
N SER A 303 -10.95 -8.19 9.03
CA SER A 303 -11.49 -8.95 7.91
C SER A 303 -10.63 -8.81 6.65
N PHE A 304 -10.20 -7.59 6.32
CA PHE A 304 -9.35 -7.34 5.17
C PHE A 304 -7.96 -7.97 5.31
N VAL A 305 -7.32 -7.82 6.47
CA VAL A 305 -5.99 -8.42 6.73
C VAL A 305 -6.05 -9.95 6.73
N ASP A 306 -7.16 -10.54 7.24
CA ASP A 306 -7.40 -11.98 7.15
C ASP A 306 -7.55 -12.43 5.69
N PHE A 307 -8.37 -11.72 4.92
CA PHE A 307 -8.60 -11.99 3.51
C PHE A 307 -7.32 -11.87 2.68
N LEU A 308 -6.52 -10.81 2.90
CA LEU A 308 -5.18 -10.69 2.29
C LEU A 308 -4.30 -11.91 2.59
N GLY A 309 -4.23 -12.30 3.87
CA GLY A 309 -3.40 -13.44 4.29
C GLY A 309 -3.84 -14.77 3.66
N GLU A 310 -5.15 -14.98 3.45
CA GLU A 310 -5.69 -16.15 2.74
C GLU A 310 -5.30 -16.14 1.27
N ARG A 311 -5.54 -15.02 0.60
CA ARG A 311 -5.26 -14.87 -0.84
C ARG A 311 -3.78 -14.96 -1.16
N PHE A 312 -2.91 -14.37 -0.34
CA PHE A 312 -1.48 -14.44 -0.55
C PHE A 312 -0.93 -15.86 -0.33
N ARG A 313 -1.49 -16.61 0.62
CA ARG A 313 -1.14 -18.04 0.78
C ARG A 313 -1.56 -18.89 -0.42
N GLU A 314 -2.74 -18.61 -1.00
CA GLU A 314 -3.21 -19.29 -2.22
C GLU A 314 -2.32 -18.97 -3.42
N LEU A 315 -1.95 -17.70 -3.60
CA LEU A 315 -1.06 -17.26 -4.67
C LEU A 315 0.34 -17.88 -4.51
N GLY A 316 0.89 -17.90 -3.32
CA GLY A 316 2.20 -18.48 -3.04
C GLY A 316 2.27 -20.02 -3.22
N ARG A 317 1.12 -20.72 -3.22
CA ARG A 317 1.07 -22.18 -3.54
C ARG A 317 1.02 -22.46 -5.05
N ARG A 318 0.62 -21.48 -5.85
CA ARG A 318 0.52 -21.59 -7.31
C ARG A 318 1.81 -21.17 -8.03
N SER A 319 2.70 -20.59 -7.28
CA SER A 319 4.01 -20.10 -7.70
C SER A 319 5.09 -21.13 -7.44
#